data_5d426158e7e9da665963898343da0c08
#
_entry.id   5d426158e7e9da665963898343da0c08
#
_cell.length_a   1.000
_cell.length_b   1.000
_cell.length_c   1.000
_cell.angle_alpha   90.00
_cell.angle_beta   90.00
_cell.angle_gamma   90.00
#
_symmetry.space_group_name_H-M   'P 1'
#
loop_
_entity.id
_entity.type
_entity.pdbx_description
1 polymer ?
#
loop_
_entity_poly.entity_id
_entity_poly.type
_entity_poly.pdbx_seq_one_letter_code
_entity_poly.pdbx_strand_id
1 'polypeptide(L)'
;GLASAPYQNWLPSTHIVLFALMIIGGCAGSTSGGLKVSRVVASFKILLRDVEKSFRPRVVRNITLNGKTLDESDTNSILSFVVLYSFIAIIAFIVFTIFEPDASITTCISSVLSMMGNVGPGFGDVGPDKTYGFMEDHTKIFLSMLMIMGRLEFYAILVLFMPSLWKKFE
;
A
#
# COMPACT_ATOMS: atom_id res chain seq x y z
N GLY A 1 7.16 7.25 -12.44
CA GLY A 1 8.39 7.59 -11.75
C GLY A 1 8.99 8.95 -12.11
N LEU A 2 8.31 9.77 -12.95
CA LEU A 2 8.77 11.11 -13.29
C LEU A 2 7.90 12.15 -12.57
N ALA A 3 8.53 13.16 -11.99
CA ALA A 3 7.85 14.31 -11.40
C ALA A 3 8.04 15.53 -12.30
N SER A 4 6.98 16.29 -12.52
CA SER A 4 7.00 17.51 -13.34
C SER A 4 7.37 18.78 -12.55
N ALA A 5 7.42 18.69 -11.22
CA ALA A 5 7.70 19.82 -10.34
C ALA A 5 8.40 19.35 -9.05
N PRO A 6 9.25 20.20 -8.45
CA PRO A 6 9.92 19.94 -7.18
C PRO A 6 8.95 20.14 -6.00
N TYR A 7 8.05 19.17 -5.78
CA TYR A 7 7.01 19.24 -4.74
C TYR A 7 7.57 19.24 -3.31
N GLN A 8 8.86 18.99 -3.12
CA GLN A 8 9.51 19.11 -1.78
C GLN A 8 9.41 20.51 -1.19
N ASN A 9 9.31 21.53 -2.05
CA ASN A 9 9.23 22.93 -1.63
C ASN A 9 7.78 23.41 -1.39
N TRP A 10 6.82 22.50 -1.51
CA TRP A 10 5.41 22.82 -1.32
C TRP A 10 5.03 22.87 0.16
N LEU A 11 3.84 23.35 0.46
CA LEU A 11 3.33 23.45 1.82
C LEU A 11 3.22 22.05 2.48
N PRO A 12 3.44 21.92 3.80
CA PRO A 12 3.33 20.66 4.52
C PRO A 12 1.98 19.95 4.33
N SER A 13 0.89 20.71 4.19
CA SER A 13 -0.44 20.17 3.91
C SER A 13 -0.50 19.39 2.59
N THR A 14 0.21 19.87 1.58
CA THR A 14 0.30 19.19 0.27
C THR A 14 1.08 17.88 0.38
N HIS A 15 2.13 17.84 1.19
CA HIS A 15 2.87 16.61 1.46
C HIS A 15 1.97 15.53 2.07
N ILE A 16 1.10 15.89 3.03
CA ILE A 16 0.15 14.94 3.63
C ILE A 16 -0.81 14.37 2.57
N VAL A 17 -1.33 15.23 1.68
CA VAL A 17 -2.20 14.78 0.58
C VAL A 17 -1.45 13.84 -0.36
N LEU A 18 -0.21 14.16 -0.74
CA LEU A 18 0.59 13.29 -1.60
C LEU A 18 0.91 11.95 -0.93
N PHE A 19 1.23 11.92 0.38
CA PHE A 19 1.38 10.68 1.14
C PHE A 19 0.11 9.84 1.13
N ALA A 20 -1.04 10.46 1.36
CA ALA A 20 -2.33 9.76 1.30
C ALA A 20 -2.57 9.15 -0.10
N LEU A 21 -2.27 9.88 -1.17
CA LEU A 21 -2.40 9.39 -2.54
C LEU A 21 -1.43 8.25 -2.85
N MET A 22 -0.21 8.26 -2.31
CA MET A 22 0.73 7.15 -2.43
C MET A 22 0.18 5.85 -1.81
N ILE A 23 -0.50 5.95 -0.66
CA ILE A 23 -1.11 4.79 0.02
C ILE A 23 -2.32 4.28 -0.77
N ILE A 24 -3.18 5.19 -1.22
CA ILE A 24 -4.41 4.85 -1.95
C ILE A 24 -4.07 4.18 -3.28
N GLY A 25 -3.10 4.72 -4.01
CA GLY A 25 -2.73 4.22 -5.32
C GLY A 25 -3.77 4.51 -6.42
N GLY A 26 -3.80 3.67 -7.45
CA GLY A 26 -4.66 3.87 -8.63
C GLY A 26 -6.04 3.22 -8.57
N CYS A 27 -6.77 3.31 -9.69
CA CYS A 27 -8.09 2.69 -9.86
C CYS A 27 -8.02 1.16 -9.97
N ALA A 28 -9.15 0.47 -9.79
CA ALA A 28 -9.24 -1.00 -9.76
C ALA A 28 -8.74 -1.70 -11.03
N GLY A 29 -8.81 -1.08 -12.19
CA GLY A 29 -8.30 -1.62 -13.46
C GLY A 29 -6.89 -1.15 -13.81
N SER A 30 -6.28 -0.33 -12.97
CA SER A 30 -4.93 0.20 -13.19
C SER A 30 -3.85 -0.82 -12.82
N THR A 31 -2.75 -0.76 -13.53
CA THR A 31 -1.52 -1.51 -13.23
C THR A 31 -0.71 -0.88 -12.10
N SER A 32 -1.21 0.18 -11.44
CA SER A 32 -0.62 0.82 -10.27
C SER A 32 -0.64 -0.11 -9.07
N GLY A 33 0.38 -0.04 -8.24
CA GLY A 33 0.41 -0.66 -6.91
C GLY A 33 -0.49 0.07 -5.90
N GLY A 34 -0.29 -0.19 -4.61
CA GLY A 34 -1.06 0.41 -3.53
C GLY A 34 -2.35 -0.35 -3.21
N LEU A 35 -3.15 0.22 -2.30
CA LEU A 35 -4.41 -0.39 -1.82
C LEU A 35 -5.52 -0.43 -2.86
N LYS A 36 -5.45 0.42 -3.88
CA LYS A 36 -6.47 0.76 -4.89
C LYS A 36 -7.70 1.49 -4.31
N VAL A 37 -8.14 2.51 -5.04
CA VAL A 37 -9.28 3.38 -4.64
C VAL A 37 -10.52 2.58 -4.28
N SER A 38 -10.84 1.51 -5.04
CA SER A 38 -12.02 0.68 -4.78
C SER A 38 -11.99 0.00 -3.41
N ARG A 39 -10.83 -0.53 -3.00
CA ARG A 39 -10.66 -1.16 -1.68
C ARG A 39 -10.70 -0.14 -0.55
N VAL A 40 -10.13 1.06 -0.75
CA VAL A 40 -10.19 2.14 0.24
C VAL A 40 -11.62 2.61 0.46
N VAL A 41 -12.39 2.84 -0.62
CA VAL A 41 -13.81 3.24 -0.54
C VAL A 41 -14.65 2.14 0.11
N ALA A 42 -14.42 0.87 -0.26
CA ALA A 42 -15.11 -0.26 0.35
C ALA A 42 -14.80 -0.37 1.84
N SER A 43 -13.53 -0.29 2.25
CA SER A 43 -13.12 -0.34 3.65
C SER A 43 -13.75 0.77 4.48
N PHE A 44 -13.84 1.99 3.93
CA PHE A 44 -14.52 3.09 4.61
C PHE A 44 -16.02 2.83 4.79
N LYS A 45 -16.71 2.28 3.75
CA LYS A 45 -18.12 1.89 3.85
C LYS A 45 -18.35 0.76 4.86
N ILE A 46 -17.43 -0.23 4.92
CA ILE A 46 -17.46 -1.31 5.88
C ILE A 46 -17.35 -0.74 7.29
N LEU A 47 -16.39 0.14 7.53
CA LEU A 47 -16.19 0.80 8.82
C LEU A 47 -17.42 1.58 9.26
N LEU A 48 -18.03 2.35 8.37
CA LEU A 48 -19.27 3.08 8.69
C LEU A 48 -20.43 2.14 9.03
N ARG A 49 -20.58 1.03 8.30
CA ARG A 49 -21.59 -0.01 8.60
C ARG A 49 -21.35 -0.62 9.97
N ASP A 50 -20.12 -0.95 10.31
CA ASP A 50 -19.80 -1.61 11.58
C ASP A 50 -19.96 -0.68 12.75
N VAL A 51 -19.65 0.61 12.60
CA VAL A 51 -19.98 1.66 13.58
C VAL A 51 -21.50 1.76 13.77
N GLU A 52 -22.29 1.81 12.68
CA GLU A 52 -23.75 1.87 12.76
C GLU A 52 -24.33 0.61 13.44
N LYS A 53 -23.81 -0.57 13.13
CA LYS A 53 -24.20 -1.86 13.71
C LYS A 53 -23.92 -1.92 15.21
N SER A 54 -22.87 -1.23 15.69
CA SER A 54 -22.55 -1.13 17.11
C SER A 54 -23.66 -0.41 17.91
N PHE A 55 -24.33 0.59 17.31
CA PHE A 55 -25.43 1.30 17.94
C PHE A 55 -26.82 0.70 17.64
N ARG A 56 -26.94 0.00 16.49
CA ARG A 56 -28.21 -0.59 16.02
C ARG A 56 -28.00 -2.03 15.53
N PRO A 57 -27.86 -3.01 16.43
CA PRO A 57 -27.44 -4.38 16.09
C PRO A 57 -28.42 -5.15 15.17
N ARG A 58 -29.68 -4.68 15.06
CA ARG A 58 -30.71 -5.32 14.22
C ARG A 58 -30.78 -4.76 12.80
N VAL A 59 -29.98 -3.75 12.45
CA VAL A 59 -29.98 -3.17 11.11
C VAL A 59 -29.12 -4.04 10.19
N VAL A 60 -29.72 -4.56 9.13
CA VAL A 60 -29.02 -5.24 8.04
C VAL A 60 -28.79 -4.20 6.94
N ARG A 61 -27.55 -3.74 6.79
CA ARG A 61 -27.14 -2.81 5.75
C ARG A 61 -26.22 -3.49 4.76
N ASN A 62 -26.68 -3.66 3.54
CA ASN A 62 -25.84 -4.18 2.46
C ASN A 62 -24.92 -3.07 1.93
N ILE A 63 -23.64 -3.41 1.76
CA ILE A 63 -22.66 -2.49 1.18
C ILE A 63 -22.72 -2.65 -0.33
N THR A 64 -22.95 -1.55 -1.04
CA THR A 64 -22.91 -1.53 -2.49
C THR A 64 -21.67 -0.82 -3.01
N LEU A 65 -20.97 -1.45 -3.96
CA LEU A 65 -19.86 -0.87 -4.69
C LEU A 65 -20.16 -0.96 -6.19
N ASN A 66 -20.17 0.17 -6.88
CA ASN A 66 -20.50 0.25 -8.31
C ASN A 66 -21.80 -0.46 -8.70
N GLY A 67 -22.84 -0.35 -7.87
CA GLY A 67 -24.15 -0.97 -8.12
C GLY A 67 -24.27 -2.46 -7.80
N LYS A 68 -23.15 -3.11 -7.38
CA LYS A 68 -23.15 -4.50 -6.88
C LYS A 68 -23.12 -4.53 -5.37
N THR A 69 -23.91 -5.40 -4.76
CA THR A 69 -23.84 -5.69 -3.32
C THR A 69 -22.60 -6.54 -3.05
N LEU A 70 -21.84 -6.16 -2.03
CA LEU A 70 -20.71 -6.95 -1.56
C LEU A 70 -21.23 -8.02 -0.59
N ASP A 71 -20.81 -9.26 -0.82
CA ASP A 71 -21.05 -10.35 0.10
C ASP A 71 -20.11 -10.29 1.30
N GLU A 72 -20.39 -11.06 2.34
CA GLU A 72 -19.53 -11.12 3.53
C GLU A 72 -18.12 -11.65 3.19
N SER A 73 -18.00 -12.59 2.25
CA SER A 73 -16.73 -13.11 1.75
C SER A 73 -15.88 -12.01 1.10
N ASP A 74 -16.50 -11.15 0.28
CA ASP A 74 -15.83 -10.02 -0.38
C ASP A 74 -15.37 -8.99 0.66
N THR A 75 -16.24 -8.69 1.63
CA THR A 75 -15.94 -7.78 2.75
C THR A 75 -14.71 -8.25 3.54
N ASN A 76 -14.68 -9.52 3.91
CA ASN A 76 -13.56 -10.11 4.65
C ASN A 76 -12.28 -10.13 3.82
N SER A 77 -12.37 -10.41 2.53
CA SER A 77 -11.22 -10.39 1.61
C SER A 77 -10.60 -8.99 1.49
N ILE A 78 -11.44 -7.95 1.39
CA ILE A 78 -10.98 -6.57 1.34
C ILE A 78 -10.29 -6.16 2.64
N LEU A 79 -10.90 -6.45 3.79
CA LEU A 79 -10.30 -6.14 5.10
C LEU A 79 -8.98 -6.90 5.31
N SER A 80 -8.95 -8.19 4.98
CA SER A 80 -7.72 -9.01 5.07
C SER A 80 -6.61 -8.43 4.21
N PHE A 81 -6.91 -7.93 3.02
CA PHE A 81 -5.92 -7.28 2.17
C PHE A 81 -5.38 -5.98 2.78
N VAL A 82 -6.25 -5.14 3.35
CA VAL A 82 -5.83 -3.88 4.00
C VAL A 82 -4.94 -4.17 5.20
N VAL A 83 -5.29 -5.16 6.03
CA VAL A 83 -4.48 -5.59 7.17
C VAL A 83 -3.13 -6.12 6.71
N LEU A 84 -3.12 -6.99 5.70
CA LEU A 84 -1.89 -7.55 5.12
C LEU A 84 -0.98 -6.45 4.57
N TYR A 85 -1.53 -5.52 3.79
CA TYR A 85 -0.80 -4.38 3.24
C TYR A 85 -0.14 -3.55 4.35
N SER A 86 -0.90 -3.22 5.40
CA SER A 86 -0.40 -2.46 6.54
C SER A 86 0.70 -3.21 7.29
N PHE A 87 0.55 -4.51 7.48
CA PHE A 87 1.54 -5.34 8.14
C PHE A 87 2.86 -5.43 7.36
N ILE A 88 2.77 -5.64 6.03
CA ILE A 88 3.94 -5.64 5.15
C ILE A 88 4.61 -4.27 5.16
N ALA A 89 3.84 -3.17 5.14
CA ALA A 89 4.40 -1.82 5.20
C ALA A 89 5.20 -1.58 6.49
N ILE A 90 4.68 -2.02 7.64
CA ILE A 90 5.37 -1.88 8.93
C ILE A 90 6.67 -2.69 8.93
N ILE A 91 6.63 -3.95 8.48
CA ILE A 91 7.83 -4.80 8.39
C ILE A 91 8.85 -4.17 7.44
N ALA A 92 8.41 -3.73 6.26
CA ALA A 92 9.28 -3.11 5.28
C ALA A 92 9.93 -1.83 5.81
N PHE A 93 9.19 -1.05 6.59
CA PHE A 93 9.70 0.14 7.25
C PHE A 93 10.81 -0.20 8.25
N ILE A 94 10.59 -1.21 9.10
CA ILE A 94 11.59 -1.67 10.07
C ILE A 94 12.86 -2.16 9.36
N VAL A 95 12.70 -3.01 8.34
CA VAL A 95 13.84 -3.56 7.58
C VAL A 95 14.62 -2.44 6.88
N PHE A 96 13.93 -1.48 6.27
CA PHE A 96 14.57 -0.34 5.63
C PHE A 96 15.40 0.48 6.62
N THR A 97 14.87 0.74 7.83
CA THR A 97 15.58 1.51 8.87
C THR A 97 16.82 0.79 9.39
N ILE A 98 16.81 -0.56 9.37
CA ILE A 98 18.00 -1.35 9.72
C ILE A 98 19.07 -1.25 8.63
N PHE A 99 18.67 -1.23 7.36
CA PHE A 99 19.61 -1.16 6.24
C PHE A 99 20.20 0.22 6.04
N GLU A 100 19.43 1.28 6.31
CA GLU A 100 19.82 2.69 6.13
C GLU A 100 19.60 3.47 7.43
N PRO A 101 20.46 3.29 8.44
CA PRO A 101 20.29 3.92 9.75
C PRO A 101 20.43 5.45 9.72
N ASP A 102 21.16 5.99 8.75
CA ASP A 102 21.40 7.43 8.60
C ASP A 102 20.28 8.15 7.84
N ALA A 103 19.33 7.40 7.26
CA ALA A 103 18.23 7.99 6.51
C ALA A 103 17.20 8.67 7.44
N SER A 104 16.68 9.83 7.01
CA SER A 104 15.62 10.51 7.75
C SER A 104 14.32 9.68 7.76
N ILE A 105 13.54 9.81 8.84
CA ILE A 105 12.23 9.12 8.95
C ILE A 105 11.34 9.40 7.75
N THR A 106 11.35 10.63 7.25
CA THR A 106 10.58 11.02 6.05
C THR A 106 11.05 10.26 4.81
N THR A 107 12.36 10.12 4.63
CA THR A 107 12.95 9.33 3.54
C THR A 107 12.56 7.87 3.65
N CYS A 108 12.64 7.28 4.86
CA CYS A 108 12.27 5.88 5.10
C CYS A 108 10.80 5.61 4.77
N ILE A 109 9.86 6.38 5.35
CA ILE A 109 8.42 6.19 5.13
C ILE A 109 8.07 6.37 3.66
N SER A 110 8.55 7.47 3.04
CA SER A 110 8.21 7.77 1.65
C SER A 110 8.81 6.76 0.68
N SER A 111 10.02 6.24 0.92
CA SER A 111 10.64 5.21 0.09
C SER A 111 9.82 3.93 0.10
N VAL A 112 9.47 3.42 1.27
CA VAL A 112 8.68 2.19 1.41
C VAL A 112 7.31 2.34 0.76
N LEU A 113 6.57 3.42 1.06
CA LEU A 113 5.25 3.66 0.49
C LEU A 113 5.30 3.86 -1.02
N SER A 114 6.31 4.60 -1.50
CA SER A 114 6.52 4.82 -2.92
C SER A 114 6.79 3.52 -3.68
N MET A 115 7.61 2.63 -3.12
CA MET A 115 7.93 1.34 -3.74
C MET A 115 6.72 0.39 -3.69
N MET A 116 6.02 0.29 -2.58
CA MET A 116 4.79 -0.52 -2.47
C MET A 116 3.68 -0.01 -3.39
N GLY A 117 3.56 1.32 -3.55
CA GLY A 117 2.61 1.96 -4.46
C GLY A 117 3.05 1.97 -5.92
N ASN A 118 4.29 1.60 -6.22
CA ASN A 118 4.92 1.73 -7.55
C ASN A 118 4.85 3.17 -8.10
N VAL A 119 5.06 4.16 -7.22
CA VAL A 119 5.05 5.60 -7.56
C VAL A 119 6.41 6.02 -8.12
N GLY A 120 7.50 5.64 -7.45
CA GLY A 120 8.89 5.93 -7.79
C GLY A 120 9.49 7.02 -6.90
N PRO A 121 9.25 8.30 -7.10
CA PRO A 121 9.81 9.33 -6.25
C PRO A 121 9.15 9.36 -4.86
N GLY A 122 9.91 9.81 -3.85
CA GLY A 122 9.46 9.96 -2.46
C GLY A 122 9.67 11.38 -1.94
N PHE A 123 9.97 11.50 -0.66
CA PHE A 123 10.30 12.75 0.01
C PHE A 123 11.69 12.66 0.66
N GLY A 124 12.25 13.81 1.00
CA GLY A 124 13.58 13.87 1.61
C GLY A 124 14.69 13.57 0.61
N ASP A 125 15.48 12.53 0.88
CA ASP A 125 16.62 12.18 0.03
C ASP A 125 16.25 11.39 -1.22
N VAL A 126 15.01 10.96 -1.35
CA VAL A 126 14.43 10.27 -2.52
C VAL A 126 13.37 11.11 -3.22
N GLY A 127 13.48 12.42 -3.10
CA GLY A 127 12.58 13.37 -3.73
C GLY A 127 12.67 13.39 -5.25
N PRO A 128 11.84 14.24 -5.91
CA PRO A 128 11.71 14.29 -7.37
C PRO A 128 13.01 14.67 -8.08
N ASP A 129 13.89 15.42 -7.41
CA ASP A 129 15.15 15.91 -7.95
C ASP A 129 16.36 15.05 -7.54
N LYS A 130 16.11 13.96 -6.80
CA LYS A 130 17.12 13.06 -6.27
C LYS A 130 16.93 11.63 -6.77
N THR A 131 17.91 10.79 -6.52
CA THR A 131 17.92 9.39 -6.97
C THR A 131 18.20 8.46 -5.80
N TYR A 132 17.81 7.19 -5.92
CA TYR A 132 18.13 6.13 -4.95
C TYR A 132 19.60 5.66 -5.02
N GLY A 133 20.45 6.37 -5.78
CA GLY A 133 21.84 5.99 -6.03
C GLY A 133 22.73 5.93 -4.77
N PHE A 134 22.41 6.73 -3.76
CA PHE A 134 23.18 6.80 -2.49
C PHE A 134 22.98 5.58 -1.58
N MET A 135 21.89 4.83 -1.77
CA MET A 135 21.57 3.66 -0.95
C MET A 135 22.50 2.49 -1.23
N GLU A 136 22.68 1.63 -0.26
CA GLU A 136 23.39 0.36 -0.37
C GLU A 136 22.71 -0.59 -1.36
N ASP A 137 23.47 -1.51 -1.97
CA ASP A 137 22.93 -2.42 -2.99
C ASP A 137 21.91 -3.40 -2.42
N HIS A 138 22.08 -3.84 -1.18
CA HIS A 138 21.09 -4.69 -0.50
C HIS A 138 19.76 -3.97 -0.29
N THR A 139 19.78 -2.67 0.03
CA THR A 139 18.60 -1.82 0.14
C THR A 139 17.88 -1.70 -1.20
N LYS A 140 18.62 -1.50 -2.28
CA LYS A 140 18.05 -1.43 -3.64
C LYS A 140 17.36 -2.74 -4.03
N ILE A 141 17.98 -3.89 -3.72
CA ILE A 141 17.37 -5.22 -3.96
C ILE A 141 16.09 -5.37 -3.16
N PHE A 142 16.11 -5.00 -1.87
CA PHE A 142 14.93 -5.04 -1.01
C PHE A 142 13.79 -4.17 -1.54
N LEU A 143 14.07 -2.93 -1.93
CA LEU A 143 13.09 -2.02 -2.52
C LEU A 143 12.53 -2.56 -3.85
N SER A 144 13.37 -3.20 -4.67
CA SER A 144 12.93 -3.85 -5.92
C SER A 144 11.97 -5.00 -5.66
N MET A 145 12.21 -5.80 -4.61
CA MET A 145 11.28 -6.85 -4.18
C MET A 145 9.94 -6.25 -3.73
N LEU A 146 9.95 -5.14 -2.97
CA LEU A 146 8.72 -4.44 -2.58
C LEU A 146 7.93 -3.92 -3.78
N MET A 147 8.60 -3.42 -4.81
CA MET A 147 7.94 -2.99 -6.05
C MET A 147 7.25 -4.16 -6.76
N ILE A 148 7.91 -5.32 -6.86
CA ILE A 148 7.33 -6.53 -7.44
C ILE A 148 6.11 -6.97 -6.62
N MET A 149 6.23 -7.00 -5.28
CA MET A 149 5.13 -7.35 -4.38
C MET A 149 3.95 -6.38 -4.52
N GLY A 150 4.19 -5.09 -4.57
CA GLY A 150 3.17 -4.07 -4.79
C GLY A 150 2.46 -4.21 -6.13
N ARG A 151 3.17 -4.64 -7.18
CA ARG A 151 2.63 -4.84 -8.53
C ARG A 151 1.78 -6.09 -8.67
N LEU A 152 2.19 -7.20 -8.06
CA LEU A 152 1.52 -8.50 -8.15
C LEU A 152 0.42 -8.70 -7.09
N GLU A 153 -0.02 -7.61 -6.44
CA GLU A 153 -1.09 -7.64 -5.43
C GLU A 153 -0.82 -8.59 -4.26
N PHE A 154 0.35 -8.59 -3.67
CA PHE A 154 0.81 -9.33 -2.49
C PHE A 154 0.35 -10.80 -2.40
N TYR A 155 -0.95 -11.10 -2.62
CA TYR A 155 -1.49 -12.47 -2.55
C TYR A 155 -0.83 -13.42 -3.53
N ALA A 156 -0.56 -12.99 -4.76
CA ALA A 156 0.06 -13.86 -5.78
C ALA A 156 1.46 -14.31 -5.35
N ILE A 157 2.22 -13.41 -4.70
CA ILE A 157 3.55 -13.75 -4.20
C ILE A 157 3.48 -14.61 -2.94
N LEU A 158 2.60 -14.28 -2.00
CA LEU A 158 2.46 -15.05 -0.76
C LEU A 158 1.99 -16.49 -1.03
N VAL A 159 1.14 -16.68 -2.03
CA VAL A 159 0.69 -18.00 -2.46
C VAL A 159 1.87 -18.87 -2.94
N LEU A 160 2.88 -18.29 -3.62
CA LEU A 160 4.09 -19.01 -4.05
C LEU A 160 4.90 -19.56 -2.86
N PHE A 161 4.86 -18.91 -1.70
CA PHE A 161 5.55 -19.36 -0.49
C PHE A 161 4.74 -20.35 0.35
N MET A 162 3.49 -20.66 -0.02
CA MET A 162 2.67 -21.62 0.71
C MET A 162 3.08 -23.07 0.38
N PRO A 163 3.57 -23.87 1.36
CA PRO A 163 3.98 -25.25 1.11
C PRO A 163 2.86 -26.15 0.60
N SER A 164 1.60 -25.80 0.91
CA SER A 164 0.42 -26.58 0.48
C SER A 164 0.19 -26.57 -1.03
N LEU A 165 0.68 -25.57 -1.75
CA LEU A 165 0.63 -25.52 -3.21
C LEU A 165 1.55 -26.55 -3.85
N TRP A 166 2.73 -26.71 -3.31
CA TRP A 166 3.76 -27.60 -3.84
C TRP A 166 3.45 -29.07 -3.55
N LYS A 167 2.67 -29.37 -2.49
CA LYS A 167 2.23 -30.73 -2.14
C LYS A 167 1.08 -31.26 -3.02
N LYS A 168 0.40 -30.44 -3.79
CA LYS A 168 -0.68 -30.85 -4.71
C LYS A 168 -0.18 -31.31 -6.08
N PHE A 169 1.10 -31.19 -6.36
CA PHE A 169 1.74 -31.61 -7.61
C PHE A 169 2.54 -32.92 -7.45
N GLU A 170 2.52 -33.54 -6.29
CA GLU A 170 2.92 -34.93 -6.05
C GLU A 170 1.66 -35.84 -6.05
#